data_a7182636e64f272b4bc8c461af9f0fad
#
_entry.id   a7182636e64f272b4bc8c461af9f0fad
#
_cell.length_a   1.000
_cell.length_b   1.000
_cell.length_c   1.000
_cell.angle_alpha   90.00
_cell.angle_beta   90.00
_cell.angle_gamma   90.00
#
_symmetry.space_group_name_H-M   'P 1'
#
loop_
_entity.id
_entity.type
_entity.pdbx_description
1 polymer ?
#
loop_
_entity_poly.entity_id
_entity_poly.type
_entity_poly.pdbx_seq_one_letter_code
_entity_poly.pdbx_strand_id
1 'polypeptide(L)'
;MMSQPTFFFDTADTDYIRKIWDKLGKYIDGSSVIGITTNPNALAKVNCDTLEKFETLVPQMTSLVGELRGEGPEGLVYVQVPNSTMNDEDILRWAVYVNEFNGNGAAIALKIPHFSYVLRLSGEPELSNLFLNVTGVSDANTIIKALSYQNVFFASIIPGRMEEVGIDANAHLEYLANQQLQRHQNIIAGSMRTIEGLKNSIFYHTVPTIGSRVWDLIDKENRWEEFVSYWETTYEVPDAPSADYTPLVTDTNLDLSKQFFDQMDKLGESLHKEFMSR
;
A
#
# COMPACT_ATOMS: atom_id res chain seq x y z
N MET A 1 10.75 5.18 -23.48
CA MET A 1 11.07 4.00 -22.65
C MET A 1 9.75 3.42 -22.24
N MET A 2 9.46 2.15 -22.56
CA MET A 2 8.27 1.48 -22.02
C MET A 2 8.36 1.50 -20.51
N SER A 3 7.33 1.97 -19.82
CA SER A 3 7.29 1.90 -18.35
C SER A 3 7.13 0.44 -17.99
N GLN A 4 8.07 -0.12 -17.23
CA GLN A 4 7.91 -1.48 -16.72
C GLN A 4 6.74 -1.52 -15.73
N PRO A 5 6.00 -2.65 -15.66
CA PRO A 5 5.00 -2.86 -14.64
C PRO A 5 5.57 -2.57 -13.24
N THR A 6 4.81 -1.87 -12.41
CA THR A 6 5.20 -1.62 -11.02
C THR A 6 4.00 -1.79 -10.11
N PHE A 7 4.09 -2.67 -9.12
CA PHE A 7 2.99 -2.99 -8.23
C PHE A 7 3.47 -3.59 -6.89
N PHE A 8 2.55 -3.67 -5.93
CA PHE A 8 2.74 -4.42 -4.70
C PHE A 8 1.80 -5.63 -4.65
N PHE A 9 2.25 -6.73 -4.04
CA PHE A 9 1.35 -7.79 -3.59
C PHE A 9 0.64 -7.35 -2.31
N ASP A 10 -0.71 -7.31 -2.32
CA ASP A 10 -1.54 -7.00 -1.13
C ASP A 10 -1.97 -8.29 -0.43
N THR A 11 -1.01 -8.97 0.16
CA THR A 11 -1.22 -10.20 0.93
C THR A 11 0.00 -10.50 1.80
N ALA A 12 -0.23 -11.18 2.93
CA ALA A 12 0.82 -11.72 3.79
C ALA A 12 1.14 -13.20 3.51
N ASP A 13 0.42 -13.83 2.57
CA ASP A 13 0.60 -15.23 2.19
C ASP A 13 1.76 -15.38 1.21
N THR A 14 2.93 -15.73 1.72
CA THR A 14 4.16 -15.88 0.93
C THR A 14 4.08 -17.03 -0.07
N ASP A 15 3.37 -18.13 0.26
CA ASP A 15 3.20 -19.26 -0.64
C ASP A 15 2.28 -18.90 -1.81
N TYR A 16 1.23 -18.12 -1.52
CA TYR A 16 0.37 -17.57 -2.56
C TYR A 16 1.14 -16.64 -3.50
N ILE A 17 2.00 -15.76 -2.97
CA ILE A 17 2.84 -14.88 -3.80
C ILE A 17 3.75 -15.70 -4.72
N ARG A 18 4.43 -16.73 -4.22
CA ARG A 18 5.26 -17.63 -5.04
C ARG A 18 4.46 -18.28 -6.15
N LYS A 19 3.28 -18.80 -5.85
CA LYS A 19 2.38 -19.40 -6.85
C LYS A 19 1.99 -18.42 -7.96
N ILE A 20 1.70 -17.16 -7.62
CA ILE A 20 1.41 -16.12 -8.62
C ILE A 20 2.66 -15.79 -9.42
N TRP A 21 3.81 -15.66 -8.76
CA TRP A 21 5.08 -15.35 -9.41
C TRP A 21 5.53 -16.41 -10.40
N ASP A 22 5.34 -17.70 -10.12
CA ASP A 22 5.66 -18.80 -11.04
C ASP A 22 4.96 -18.66 -12.40
N LYS A 23 3.81 -17.98 -12.42
CA LYS A 23 3.06 -17.68 -13.65
C LYS A 23 3.48 -16.36 -14.26
N LEU A 24 3.49 -15.30 -13.46
CA LEU A 24 3.72 -13.93 -13.87
C LEU A 24 5.17 -13.67 -14.30
N GLY A 25 6.15 -14.28 -13.64
CA GLY A 25 7.58 -14.12 -13.92
C GLY A 25 8.02 -14.62 -15.31
N LYS A 26 7.10 -15.23 -16.09
CA LYS A 26 7.32 -15.55 -17.50
C LYS A 26 7.11 -14.35 -18.42
N TYR A 27 6.45 -13.31 -17.93
CA TYR A 27 6.04 -12.13 -18.69
C TYR A 27 6.76 -10.86 -18.23
N ILE A 28 7.18 -10.82 -16.95
CA ILE A 28 7.84 -9.65 -16.35
C ILE A 28 9.06 -10.09 -15.56
N ASP A 29 9.97 -9.16 -15.31
CA ASP A 29 11.12 -9.38 -14.43
C ASP A 29 10.84 -8.93 -12.97
N GLY A 30 11.75 -9.25 -12.05
CA GLY A 30 11.60 -8.94 -10.64
C GLY A 30 11.57 -7.45 -10.33
N SER A 31 12.06 -6.58 -11.21
CA SER A 31 12.05 -5.13 -11.01
C SER A 31 10.61 -4.55 -11.02
N SER A 32 9.66 -5.29 -11.60
CA SER A 32 8.23 -4.96 -11.60
C SER A 32 7.58 -5.04 -10.22
N VAL A 33 8.11 -5.88 -9.32
CA VAL A 33 7.59 -6.03 -7.97
C VAL A 33 8.24 -4.99 -7.07
N ILE A 34 7.50 -3.98 -6.62
CA ILE A 34 8.00 -3.02 -5.63
C ILE A 34 8.09 -3.68 -4.25
N GLY A 35 7.14 -4.56 -3.91
CA GLY A 35 7.18 -5.27 -2.65
C GLY A 35 5.86 -5.93 -2.25
N ILE A 36 5.73 -6.12 -0.95
CA ILE A 36 4.55 -6.70 -0.31
C ILE A 36 3.91 -5.65 0.61
N THR A 37 2.60 -5.52 0.57
CA THR A 37 1.86 -4.68 1.52
C THR A 37 0.97 -5.53 2.39
N THR A 38 1.01 -5.27 3.70
CA THR A 38 0.15 -5.94 4.67
C THR A 38 -0.74 -4.96 5.40
N ASN A 39 -1.73 -5.51 6.07
CA ASN A 39 -2.61 -4.84 7.00
C ASN A 39 -3.18 -5.90 7.96
N PRO A 40 -3.86 -5.54 9.05
CA PRO A 40 -4.41 -6.52 9.99
C PRO A 40 -5.29 -7.60 9.33
N ASN A 41 -6.03 -7.26 8.27
CA ASN A 41 -6.83 -8.26 7.53
C ASN A 41 -5.95 -9.26 6.75
N ALA A 42 -4.84 -8.81 6.15
CA ALA A 42 -3.91 -9.69 5.46
C ALA A 42 -3.20 -10.62 6.46
N LEU A 43 -2.81 -10.10 7.63
CA LEU A 43 -2.20 -10.88 8.72
C LEU A 43 -3.18 -11.91 9.29
N ALA A 44 -4.44 -11.53 9.52
CA ALA A 44 -5.47 -12.44 10.03
C ALA A 44 -5.74 -13.61 9.08
N LYS A 45 -5.68 -13.41 7.78
CA LYS A 45 -5.86 -14.48 6.78
C LYS A 45 -4.81 -15.57 6.84
N VAL A 46 -3.62 -15.27 7.34
CA VAL A 46 -2.52 -16.21 7.55
C VAL A 46 -2.35 -16.59 9.02
N ASN A 47 -3.35 -16.29 9.84
CA ASN A 47 -3.38 -16.55 11.29
C ASN A 47 -2.20 -15.91 12.04
N CYS A 48 -1.67 -14.78 11.57
CA CYS A 48 -0.64 -14.00 12.24
C CYS A 48 -1.28 -13.06 13.27
N ASP A 49 -1.59 -13.59 14.43
CA ASP A 49 -2.34 -12.95 15.52
C ASP A 49 -1.51 -12.80 16.83
N THR A 50 -0.23 -13.20 16.80
CA THR A 50 0.73 -13.05 17.89
C THR A 50 2.01 -12.40 17.41
N LEU A 51 2.78 -11.80 18.35
CA LEU A 51 4.08 -11.20 18.02
C LEU A 51 5.10 -12.26 17.57
N GLU A 52 5.09 -13.47 18.14
CA GLU A 52 5.97 -14.56 17.71
C GLU A 52 5.75 -14.92 16.23
N LYS A 53 4.49 -15.01 15.79
CA LYS A 53 4.15 -15.26 14.39
C LYS A 53 4.54 -14.08 13.51
N PHE A 54 4.35 -12.86 14.00
CA PHE A 54 4.72 -11.65 13.30
C PHE A 54 6.24 -11.56 13.11
N GLU A 55 7.02 -11.84 14.17
CA GLU A 55 8.48 -11.89 14.15
C GLU A 55 9.03 -12.98 13.21
N THR A 56 8.24 -14.00 12.92
CA THR A 56 8.57 -15.02 11.92
C THR A 56 8.17 -14.61 10.51
N LEU A 57 6.99 -14.03 10.35
CA LEU A 57 6.40 -13.72 9.04
C LEU A 57 7.06 -12.53 8.35
N VAL A 58 7.36 -11.45 9.08
CA VAL A 58 7.95 -10.24 8.48
C VAL A 58 9.31 -10.53 7.82
N PRO A 59 10.26 -11.24 8.47
CA PRO A 59 11.49 -11.67 7.82
C PRO A 59 11.28 -12.58 6.60
N GLN A 60 10.26 -13.45 6.61
CA GLN A 60 9.93 -14.27 5.44
C GLN A 60 9.46 -13.41 4.26
N MET A 61 8.65 -12.39 4.52
CA MET A 61 8.21 -11.46 3.48
C MET A 61 9.37 -10.61 2.93
N THR A 62 10.26 -10.10 3.79
CA THR A 62 11.42 -9.32 3.33
C THR A 62 12.38 -10.18 2.50
N SER A 63 12.64 -11.41 2.94
CA SER A 63 13.45 -12.38 2.17
C SER A 63 12.81 -12.69 0.81
N LEU A 64 11.49 -12.94 0.78
CA LEU A 64 10.77 -13.20 -0.47
C LEU A 64 10.87 -12.03 -1.45
N VAL A 65 10.68 -10.79 -0.97
CA VAL A 65 10.85 -9.62 -1.84
C VAL A 65 12.25 -9.54 -2.41
N GLY A 66 13.28 -9.80 -1.62
CA GLY A 66 14.67 -9.89 -2.08
C GLY A 66 14.87 -10.96 -3.16
N GLU A 67 14.30 -12.16 -2.95
CA GLU A 67 14.34 -13.24 -3.93
C GLU A 67 13.66 -12.86 -5.27
N LEU A 68 12.47 -12.25 -5.21
CA LEU A 68 11.71 -11.89 -6.40
C LEU A 68 12.41 -10.79 -7.21
N ARG A 69 13.04 -9.84 -6.55
CA ARG A 69 13.72 -8.71 -7.20
C ARG A 69 15.12 -9.03 -7.69
N GLY A 70 15.74 -10.04 -7.15
CA GLY A 70 17.13 -10.40 -7.50
C GLY A 70 18.09 -9.25 -7.20
N GLU A 71 18.97 -8.91 -8.16
CA GLU A 71 19.97 -7.82 -8.05
C GLU A 71 19.38 -6.41 -8.25
N GLY A 72 18.05 -6.29 -8.30
CA GLY A 72 17.33 -5.02 -8.48
C GLY A 72 17.44 -4.08 -7.27
N PRO A 73 16.88 -2.85 -7.38
CA PRO A 73 16.81 -1.94 -6.24
C PRO A 73 16.07 -2.58 -5.06
N GLU A 74 16.40 -2.15 -3.85
CA GLU A 74 15.76 -2.67 -2.63
C GLU A 74 14.24 -2.58 -2.72
N GLY A 75 13.57 -3.68 -2.38
CA GLY A 75 12.11 -3.74 -2.32
C GLY A 75 11.57 -3.28 -0.97
N LEU A 76 10.24 -3.22 -0.85
CA LEU A 76 9.57 -2.74 0.35
C LEU A 76 8.62 -3.79 0.93
N VAL A 77 8.60 -3.91 2.25
CA VAL A 77 7.53 -4.61 2.98
C VAL A 77 6.77 -3.61 3.83
N TYR A 78 5.51 -3.41 3.52
CA TYR A 78 4.63 -2.52 4.26
C TYR A 78 4.00 -3.24 5.44
N VAL A 79 4.19 -2.69 6.62
CA VAL A 79 3.57 -3.14 7.87
C VAL A 79 2.65 -2.04 8.39
N GLN A 80 1.39 -2.35 8.60
CA GLN A 80 0.44 -1.40 9.18
C GLN A 80 0.48 -1.46 10.70
N VAL A 81 0.27 -0.31 11.35
CA VAL A 81 0.02 -0.28 12.80
C VAL A 81 -1.15 -1.20 13.14
N PRO A 82 -1.07 -1.97 14.23
CA PRO A 82 -2.11 -2.94 14.59
C PRO A 82 -3.41 -2.29 15.09
N ASN A 83 -3.32 -1.02 15.53
CA ASN A 83 -4.48 -0.25 15.99
C ASN A 83 -4.33 1.23 15.61
N SER A 84 -5.38 1.81 15.04
CA SER A 84 -5.38 3.19 14.55
C SER A 84 -5.50 4.24 15.66
N THR A 85 -5.87 3.83 16.87
CA THR A 85 -6.05 4.72 18.03
C THR A 85 -4.84 4.71 18.98
N MET A 86 -3.70 4.14 18.56
CA MET A 86 -2.46 4.19 19.34
C MET A 86 -2.08 5.65 19.62
N ASN A 87 -1.62 5.93 20.85
CA ASN A 87 -1.09 7.24 21.17
C ASN A 87 0.32 7.45 20.57
N ASP A 88 0.86 8.64 20.67
CA ASP A 88 2.16 9.01 20.08
C ASP A 88 3.34 8.19 20.62
N GLU A 89 3.30 7.77 21.88
CA GLU A 89 4.34 6.95 22.48
C GLU A 89 4.27 5.51 21.98
N ASP A 90 3.07 4.94 21.92
CA ASP A 90 2.86 3.57 21.47
C ASP A 90 3.17 3.41 19.99
N ILE A 91 2.81 4.41 19.15
CA ILE A 91 3.15 4.36 17.73
C ILE A 91 4.66 4.48 17.50
N LEU A 92 5.36 5.26 18.31
CA LEU A 92 6.82 5.33 18.28
C LEU A 92 7.43 3.98 18.65
N ARG A 93 6.98 3.37 19.74
CA ARG A 93 7.45 2.02 20.17
C ARG A 93 7.22 0.99 19.05
N TRP A 94 6.05 1.02 18.41
CA TRP A 94 5.74 0.14 17.28
C TRP A 94 6.66 0.42 16.08
N ALA A 95 6.90 1.68 15.74
CA ALA A 95 7.79 2.06 14.66
C ALA A 95 9.23 1.58 14.88
N VAL A 96 9.76 1.76 16.10
CA VAL A 96 11.09 1.23 16.49
C VAL A 96 11.12 -0.28 16.38
N TYR A 97 10.11 -0.97 16.90
CA TYR A 97 10.02 -2.42 16.85
C TYR A 97 9.99 -2.96 15.40
N VAL A 98 9.18 -2.39 14.53
CA VAL A 98 9.15 -2.87 13.13
C VAL A 98 10.39 -2.48 12.35
N ASN A 99 11.07 -1.40 12.73
CA ASN A 99 12.32 -0.98 12.10
C ASN A 99 13.47 -1.99 12.32
N GLU A 100 13.40 -2.83 13.35
CA GLU A 100 14.38 -3.90 13.59
C GLU A 100 14.41 -4.97 12.49
N PHE A 101 13.33 -5.07 11.68
CA PHE A 101 13.23 -6.01 10.56
C PHE A 101 13.85 -5.46 9.25
N ASN A 102 14.35 -4.22 9.22
CA ASN A 102 15.04 -3.68 8.06
C ASN A 102 16.31 -4.48 7.72
N GLY A 103 16.60 -4.61 6.44
CA GLY A 103 17.89 -5.15 5.96
C GLY A 103 17.90 -6.65 5.64
N ASN A 104 16.79 -7.35 5.70
CA ASN A 104 16.68 -8.78 5.37
C ASN A 104 16.22 -9.03 3.90
N GLY A 105 16.70 -8.23 2.94
CA GLY A 105 16.33 -8.36 1.52
C GLY A 105 15.31 -7.33 1.04
N ALA A 106 14.64 -6.62 1.95
CA ALA A 106 13.76 -5.49 1.65
C ALA A 106 13.78 -4.48 2.81
N ALA A 107 13.48 -3.22 2.50
CA ALA A 107 13.26 -2.21 3.52
C ALA A 107 11.84 -2.29 4.10
N ILE A 108 11.68 -1.88 5.35
CA ILE A 108 10.38 -1.77 5.98
C ILE A 108 9.77 -0.40 5.74
N ALA A 109 8.48 -0.40 5.44
CA ALA A 109 7.67 0.81 5.35
C ALA A 109 6.48 0.70 6.33
N LEU A 110 6.32 1.70 7.19
CA LEU A 110 5.25 1.74 8.17
C LEU A 110 4.00 2.40 7.60
N LYS A 111 2.89 1.68 7.60
CA LYS A 111 1.57 2.22 7.27
C LYS A 111 0.90 2.80 8.51
N ILE A 112 0.62 4.08 8.46
CA ILE A 112 0.01 4.86 9.54
C ILE A 112 -1.36 5.39 9.12
N PRO A 113 -2.34 5.44 10.04
CA PRO A 113 -3.72 5.82 9.71
C PRO A 113 -3.91 7.33 9.50
N HIS A 114 -3.00 8.14 10.03
CA HIS A 114 -3.18 9.59 10.03
C HIS A 114 -1.85 10.32 9.87
N PHE A 115 -1.86 11.43 9.14
CA PHE A 115 -0.65 12.24 8.91
C PHE A 115 -0.12 12.92 10.18
N SER A 116 -0.91 13.06 11.26
CA SER A 116 -0.41 13.61 12.53
C SER A 116 0.75 12.80 13.11
N TYR A 117 0.77 11.49 12.90
CA TYR A 117 1.88 10.65 13.33
C TYR A 117 3.18 10.89 12.56
N VAL A 118 3.08 11.45 11.35
CA VAL A 118 4.25 11.80 10.55
C VAL A 118 5.18 12.72 11.34
N LEU A 119 4.64 13.77 11.96
CA LEU A 119 5.44 14.75 12.72
C LEU A 119 6.12 14.08 13.93
N ARG A 120 5.43 13.16 14.60
CA ARG A 120 5.99 12.45 15.74
C ARG A 120 7.14 11.53 15.34
N LEU A 121 6.98 10.79 14.25
CA LEU A 121 7.97 9.81 13.79
C LEU A 121 9.16 10.47 13.05
N SER A 122 8.93 11.59 12.38
CA SER A 122 9.96 12.31 11.61
C SER A 122 11.10 12.89 12.44
N GLY A 123 10.83 13.15 13.72
CA GLY A 123 11.81 13.74 14.64
C GLY A 123 12.78 12.73 15.24
N GLU A 124 12.59 11.43 14.97
CA GLU A 124 13.35 10.36 15.62
C GLU A 124 14.51 9.89 14.73
N PRO A 125 15.77 10.13 15.12
CA PRO A 125 16.93 9.74 14.32
C PRO A 125 17.01 8.22 14.06
N GLU A 126 16.52 7.40 15.00
CA GLU A 126 16.48 5.95 14.92
C GLU A 126 15.58 5.43 13.79
N LEU A 127 14.63 6.26 13.34
CA LEU A 127 13.69 5.94 12.28
C LEU A 127 14.06 6.57 10.92
N SER A 128 15.29 7.09 10.78
CA SER A 128 15.73 7.76 9.54
C SER A 128 15.65 6.87 8.29
N ASN A 129 15.69 5.55 8.46
CA ASN A 129 15.58 4.55 7.38
C ASN A 129 14.17 3.95 7.24
N LEU A 130 13.20 4.39 8.06
CA LEU A 130 11.84 3.91 8.00
C LEU A 130 11.02 4.75 7.04
N PHE A 131 10.54 4.14 5.97
CA PHE A 131 9.62 4.77 5.05
C PHE A 131 8.23 4.89 5.67
N LEU A 132 7.57 6.04 5.48
CA LEU A 132 6.20 6.25 5.97
C LEU A 132 5.20 6.23 4.82
N ASN A 133 4.05 5.60 5.07
CA ASN A 133 2.90 5.55 4.18
C ASN A 133 1.63 5.90 4.97
N VAL A 134 1.01 7.04 4.65
CA VAL A 134 -0.32 7.36 5.19
C VAL A 134 -1.36 6.57 4.40
N THR A 135 -2.10 5.70 5.08
CA THR A 135 -2.97 4.68 4.44
C THR A 135 -4.44 4.83 4.82
N GLY A 136 -5.31 4.10 4.11
CA GLY A 136 -6.75 4.08 4.39
C GLY A 136 -7.47 5.38 4.02
N VAL A 137 -6.86 6.16 3.14
CA VAL A 137 -7.39 7.47 2.73
C VAL A 137 -8.42 7.30 1.62
N SER A 138 -9.53 8.02 1.73
CA SER A 138 -10.65 7.99 0.79
C SER A 138 -10.86 9.32 0.06
N ASP A 139 -9.89 10.22 0.12
CA ASP A 139 -9.93 11.51 -0.59
C ASP A 139 -8.55 12.00 -1.03
N ALA A 140 -8.53 12.74 -2.13
CA ALA A 140 -7.31 13.23 -2.74
C ALA A 140 -6.62 14.33 -1.90
N ASN A 141 -7.38 15.17 -1.19
CA ASN A 141 -6.81 16.28 -0.43
C ASN A 141 -5.95 15.77 0.74
N THR A 142 -6.43 14.72 1.42
CA THR A 142 -5.67 14.07 2.50
C THR A 142 -4.40 13.41 1.95
N ILE A 143 -4.43 12.80 0.74
CA ILE A 143 -3.24 12.28 0.05
C ILE A 143 -2.22 13.39 -0.20
N ILE A 144 -2.63 14.51 -0.81
CA ILE A 144 -1.73 15.65 -1.09
C ILE A 144 -1.14 16.21 0.19
N LYS A 145 -1.98 16.37 1.23
CA LYS A 145 -1.51 16.83 2.54
C LYS A 145 -0.49 15.87 3.15
N ALA A 146 -0.71 14.56 3.08
CA ALA A 146 0.24 13.57 3.56
C ALA A 146 1.58 13.67 2.81
N LEU A 147 1.53 13.75 1.49
CA LEU A 147 2.71 13.87 0.63
C LEU A 147 3.43 15.24 0.73
N SER A 148 2.82 16.25 1.37
CA SER A 148 3.53 17.51 1.64
C SER A 148 4.62 17.37 2.71
N TYR A 149 4.62 16.28 3.48
CA TYR A 149 5.67 15.99 4.45
C TYR A 149 6.85 15.28 3.80
N GLN A 150 8.05 15.79 4.03
CA GLN A 150 9.26 15.37 3.32
C GLN A 150 9.64 13.89 3.50
N ASN A 151 9.26 13.27 4.62
CA ASN A 151 9.55 11.87 4.94
C ASN A 151 8.39 10.91 4.64
N VAL A 152 7.30 11.40 4.04
CA VAL A 152 6.24 10.56 3.49
C VAL A 152 6.57 10.27 2.04
N PHE A 153 6.99 9.04 1.75
CA PHE A 153 7.31 8.61 0.41
C PHE A 153 6.10 8.06 -0.34
N PHE A 154 5.10 7.61 0.43
CA PHE A 154 3.89 7.01 -0.12
C PHE A 154 2.65 7.47 0.65
N ALA A 155 1.55 7.61 -0.07
CA ALA A 155 0.23 7.76 0.51
C ALA A 155 -0.76 6.87 -0.24
N SER A 156 -1.62 6.16 0.49
CA SER A 156 -2.49 5.12 -0.08
C SER A 156 -3.95 5.53 -0.07
N ILE A 157 -4.51 5.73 -1.26
CA ILE A 157 -5.95 5.87 -1.48
C ILE A 157 -6.60 4.48 -1.65
N ILE A 158 -7.89 4.34 -1.33
CA ILE A 158 -8.62 3.07 -1.34
C ILE A 158 -9.78 3.06 -2.37
N PRO A 159 -9.49 3.23 -3.69
CA PRO A 159 -10.50 3.44 -4.71
C PRO A 159 -11.53 2.29 -4.77
N GLY A 160 -11.13 1.04 -4.64
CA GLY A 160 -12.07 -0.06 -4.68
C GLY A 160 -13.10 -0.07 -3.53
N ARG A 161 -12.79 0.54 -2.38
CA ARG A 161 -13.78 0.75 -1.31
C ARG A 161 -14.62 2.00 -1.53
N MET A 162 -14.05 3.02 -2.13
CA MET A 162 -14.77 4.24 -2.51
C MET A 162 -15.91 3.91 -3.48
N GLU A 163 -15.65 3.10 -4.49
CA GLU A 163 -16.64 2.62 -5.46
C GLU A 163 -17.76 1.80 -4.79
N GLU A 164 -17.42 0.94 -3.81
CA GLU A 164 -18.40 0.13 -3.06
C GLU A 164 -19.45 0.98 -2.32
N VAL A 165 -19.13 2.23 -1.96
CA VAL A 165 -20.03 3.16 -1.25
C VAL A 165 -20.49 4.33 -2.14
N GLY A 166 -20.24 4.25 -3.46
CA GLY A 166 -20.73 5.23 -4.43
C GLY A 166 -19.94 6.54 -4.48
N ILE A 167 -18.70 6.57 -3.95
CA ILE A 167 -17.78 7.68 -4.15
C ILE A 167 -17.12 7.52 -5.53
N ASP A 168 -17.07 8.60 -6.30
CA ASP A 168 -16.37 8.63 -7.59
C ASP A 168 -14.85 8.59 -7.38
N ALA A 169 -14.30 7.38 -7.32
CA ALA A 169 -12.88 7.17 -7.14
C ALA A 169 -12.06 7.74 -8.31
N ASN A 170 -12.58 7.69 -9.53
CA ASN A 170 -11.88 8.18 -10.71
C ASN A 170 -11.66 9.70 -10.65
N ALA A 171 -12.61 10.47 -10.16
CA ALA A 171 -12.45 11.92 -9.98
C ALA A 171 -11.27 12.24 -9.03
N HIS A 172 -11.10 11.47 -7.97
CA HIS A 172 -9.98 11.61 -7.04
C HIS A 172 -8.65 11.18 -7.65
N LEU A 173 -8.62 10.07 -8.40
CA LEU A 173 -7.42 9.59 -9.07
C LEU A 173 -6.96 10.53 -10.19
N GLU A 174 -7.90 11.07 -10.99
CA GLU A 174 -7.62 12.08 -12.02
C GLU A 174 -7.02 13.35 -11.41
N TYR A 175 -7.60 13.85 -10.33
CA TYR A 175 -7.06 15.00 -9.62
C TYR A 175 -5.62 14.73 -9.14
N LEU A 176 -5.38 13.56 -8.53
CA LEU A 176 -4.06 13.16 -8.03
C LEU A 176 -3.03 13.02 -9.16
N ALA A 177 -3.42 12.48 -10.31
CA ALA A 177 -2.53 12.31 -11.46
C ALA A 177 -2.01 13.65 -12.03
N ASN A 178 -2.78 14.73 -11.84
CA ASN A 178 -2.42 16.08 -12.27
C ASN A 178 -1.59 16.85 -11.22
N GLN A 179 -1.26 16.25 -10.06
CA GLN A 179 -0.43 16.90 -9.06
C GLN A 179 1.06 16.74 -9.36
N GLN A 180 1.82 17.80 -9.09
CA GLN A 180 3.28 17.75 -9.18
C GLN A 180 3.86 17.14 -7.91
N LEU A 181 4.11 15.84 -7.92
CA LEU A 181 4.76 15.16 -6.81
C LEU A 181 6.29 15.30 -6.88
N GLN A 182 6.95 15.21 -5.73
CA GLN A 182 8.40 15.09 -5.70
C GLN A 182 8.82 13.73 -6.31
N ARG A 183 9.99 13.67 -6.94
CA ARG A 183 10.44 12.47 -7.70
C ARG A 183 10.46 11.16 -6.91
N HIS A 184 10.58 11.23 -5.58
CA HIS A 184 10.61 10.07 -4.70
C HIS A 184 9.23 9.71 -4.11
N GLN A 185 8.20 10.51 -4.38
CA GLN A 185 6.85 10.30 -3.82
C GLN A 185 5.95 9.59 -4.82
N ASN A 186 5.17 8.66 -4.31
CA ASN A 186 4.22 7.89 -5.10
C ASN A 186 2.87 7.77 -4.40
N ILE A 187 1.82 7.74 -5.21
CA ILE A 187 0.47 7.46 -4.76
C ILE A 187 0.22 5.97 -4.95
N ILE A 188 -0.19 5.30 -3.88
CA ILE A 188 -0.58 3.90 -3.92
C ILE A 188 -2.10 3.82 -4.04
N ALA A 189 -2.59 3.04 -4.99
CA ALA A 189 -4.00 2.69 -5.09
C ALA A 189 -4.23 1.29 -4.50
N GLY A 190 -4.96 1.26 -3.38
CA GLY A 190 -5.20 0.04 -2.62
C GLY A 190 -6.62 -0.50 -2.73
N SER A 191 -6.80 -1.70 -2.17
CA SER A 191 -8.12 -2.33 -2.07
C SER A 191 -8.82 -2.56 -3.42
N MET A 192 -8.06 -2.87 -4.49
CA MET A 192 -8.61 -3.21 -5.79
C MET A 192 -9.59 -4.37 -5.69
N ARG A 193 -10.74 -4.26 -6.39
CA ARG A 193 -11.81 -5.26 -6.38
C ARG A 193 -12.00 -5.94 -7.73
N THR A 194 -11.61 -5.26 -8.80
CA THR A 194 -11.84 -5.65 -10.18
C THR A 194 -10.60 -5.38 -11.04
N ILE A 195 -10.54 -6.02 -12.19
CA ILE A 195 -9.49 -5.75 -13.17
C ILE A 195 -9.65 -4.34 -13.76
N GLU A 196 -10.89 -3.85 -13.89
CA GLU A 196 -11.13 -2.49 -14.37
C GLU A 196 -10.61 -1.43 -13.38
N GLY A 197 -10.84 -1.61 -12.06
CA GLY A 197 -10.26 -0.74 -11.05
C GLY A 197 -8.73 -0.76 -11.07
N LEU A 198 -8.11 -1.92 -11.35
CA LEU A 198 -6.67 -2.03 -11.56
C LEU A 198 -6.20 -1.21 -12.79
N LYS A 199 -6.90 -1.32 -13.94
CA LYS A 199 -6.60 -0.53 -15.14
C LYS A 199 -6.68 0.96 -14.86
N ASN A 200 -7.76 1.40 -14.20
CA ASN A 200 -7.93 2.81 -13.83
C ASN A 200 -6.79 3.32 -12.95
N SER A 201 -6.37 2.51 -11.96
CA SER A 201 -5.21 2.83 -11.11
C SER A 201 -3.95 3.08 -11.96
N ILE A 202 -3.66 2.19 -12.90
CA ILE A 202 -2.49 2.31 -13.79
C ILE A 202 -2.65 3.51 -14.73
N PHE A 203 -3.84 3.72 -15.28
CA PHE A 203 -4.17 4.84 -16.14
C PHE A 203 -3.89 6.19 -15.47
N TYR A 204 -4.22 6.33 -14.20
CA TYR A 204 -3.96 7.54 -13.42
C TYR A 204 -2.58 7.56 -12.74
N HIS A 205 -1.61 6.78 -13.24
CA HIS A 205 -0.21 6.77 -12.78
C HIS A 205 -0.03 6.49 -11.28
N THR A 206 -0.95 5.77 -10.67
CA THR A 206 -0.76 5.30 -9.29
C THR A 206 -0.11 3.92 -9.28
N VAL A 207 0.51 3.55 -8.17
CA VAL A 207 1.07 2.22 -7.97
C VAL A 207 0.02 1.31 -7.35
N PRO A 208 -0.50 0.30 -8.07
CA PRO A 208 -1.53 -0.56 -7.54
C PRO A 208 -1.00 -1.52 -6.48
N THR A 209 -1.82 -1.79 -5.45
CA THR A 209 -1.65 -2.96 -4.58
C THR A 209 -2.66 -4.02 -4.99
N ILE A 210 -2.17 -5.18 -5.40
CA ILE A 210 -2.98 -6.22 -6.03
C ILE A 210 -3.19 -7.38 -5.05
N GLY A 211 -4.42 -7.52 -4.57
CA GLY A 211 -4.82 -8.58 -3.64
C GLY A 211 -5.20 -9.88 -4.35
N SER A 212 -5.33 -10.96 -3.57
CA SER A 212 -5.65 -12.30 -4.07
C SER A 212 -6.90 -12.34 -4.95
N ARG A 213 -7.93 -11.56 -4.61
CA ARG A 213 -9.16 -11.51 -5.42
C ARG A 213 -8.91 -11.12 -6.89
N VAL A 214 -8.05 -10.13 -7.13
CA VAL A 214 -7.75 -9.67 -8.50
C VAL A 214 -6.80 -10.63 -9.19
N TRP A 215 -5.79 -11.15 -8.48
CA TRP A 215 -4.92 -12.19 -9.00
C TRP A 215 -5.68 -13.46 -9.42
N ASP A 216 -6.63 -13.90 -8.60
CA ASP A 216 -7.46 -15.07 -8.92
C ASP A 216 -8.36 -14.82 -10.16
N LEU A 217 -8.83 -13.58 -10.39
CA LEU A 217 -9.55 -13.22 -11.61
C LEU A 217 -8.63 -13.29 -12.83
N ILE A 218 -7.44 -12.69 -12.76
CA ILE A 218 -6.44 -12.73 -13.85
C ILE A 218 -6.08 -14.18 -14.19
N ASP A 219 -5.84 -15.02 -13.18
CA ASP A 219 -5.50 -16.42 -13.35
C ASP A 219 -6.66 -17.24 -13.96
N LYS A 220 -7.85 -17.10 -13.41
CA LYS A 220 -9.05 -17.81 -13.87
C LYS A 220 -9.42 -17.50 -15.31
N GLU A 221 -9.24 -16.24 -15.72
CA GLU A 221 -9.55 -15.76 -17.06
C GLU A 221 -8.34 -15.86 -18.01
N ASN A 222 -7.20 -16.32 -17.52
CA ASN A 222 -5.93 -16.43 -18.25
C ASN A 222 -5.50 -15.10 -18.92
N ARG A 223 -5.60 -13.99 -18.16
CA ARG A 223 -5.37 -12.63 -18.67
C ARG A 223 -3.95 -12.11 -18.34
N TRP A 224 -2.96 -12.98 -18.25
CA TRP A 224 -1.59 -12.60 -17.87
C TRP A 224 -0.93 -11.64 -18.87
N GLU A 225 -1.04 -11.91 -20.17
CA GLU A 225 -0.49 -11.05 -21.23
C GLU A 225 -1.20 -9.69 -21.24
N GLU A 226 -2.54 -9.70 -21.13
CA GLU A 226 -3.33 -8.47 -21.06
C GLU A 226 -2.95 -7.65 -19.81
N PHE A 227 -2.77 -8.28 -18.66
CA PHE A 227 -2.33 -7.62 -17.44
C PHE A 227 -1.02 -6.87 -17.66
N VAL A 228 -0.02 -7.50 -18.27
CA VAL A 228 1.28 -6.87 -18.54
C VAL A 228 1.13 -5.71 -19.52
N SER A 229 0.27 -5.83 -20.54
CA SER A 229 0.05 -4.80 -21.54
C SER A 229 -0.52 -3.48 -21.00
N TYR A 230 -1.10 -3.48 -19.78
CA TYR A 230 -1.61 -2.23 -19.18
C TYR A 230 -0.51 -1.21 -18.94
N TRP A 231 0.73 -1.62 -18.69
CA TRP A 231 1.88 -0.71 -18.53
C TRP A 231 2.58 -0.34 -19.86
N GLU A 232 2.31 -1.10 -20.91
CA GLU A 232 2.87 -0.81 -22.24
C GLU A 232 2.12 0.34 -22.93
N THR A 233 0.89 0.60 -22.51
CA THR A 233 0.05 1.65 -23.06
C THR A 233 0.42 2.98 -22.43
N THR A 234 0.91 3.92 -23.24
CA THR A 234 1.11 5.31 -22.78
C THR A 234 -0.26 5.98 -22.70
N TYR A 235 -0.75 6.15 -21.48
CA TYR A 235 -1.99 6.90 -21.26
C TYR A 235 -1.66 8.38 -21.10
N GLU A 236 -2.26 9.21 -21.92
CA GLU A 236 -2.32 10.64 -21.67
C GLU A 236 -3.45 10.88 -20.66
N VAL A 237 -3.09 11.24 -19.43
CA VAL A 237 -4.10 11.69 -18.47
C VAL A 237 -4.72 12.97 -19.04
N PRO A 238 -6.04 13.06 -19.15
CA PRO A 238 -6.69 14.29 -19.59
C PRO A 238 -6.22 15.47 -18.75
N ASP A 239 -6.02 16.62 -19.39
CA ASP A 239 -5.76 17.86 -18.65
C ASP A 239 -6.85 18.05 -17.60
N ALA A 240 -6.47 18.41 -16.40
CA ALA A 240 -7.42 18.64 -15.30
C ALA A 240 -8.53 19.59 -15.81
N PRO A 241 -9.81 19.33 -15.48
CA PRO A 241 -10.95 20.10 -15.96
C PRO A 241 -10.84 21.61 -15.69
N SER A 242 -10.13 21.99 -14.65
CA SER A 242 -9.64 23.34 -14.37
C SER A 242 -8.61 23.27 -13.24
N ALA A 243 -7.72 24.29 -13.15
CA ALA A 243 -6.80 24.43 -12.03
C ALA A 243 -7.51 24.53 -10.65
N ASP A 244 -8.79 24.86 -10.66
CA ASP A 244 -9.63 25.05 -9.45
C ASP A 244 -10.50 23.83 -9.14
N TYR A 245 -10.43 22.76 -9.97
CA TYR A 245 -11.21 21.54 -9.70
C TYR A 245 -10.56 20.73 -8.57
N THR A 246 -11.24 20.66 -7.45
CA THR A 246 -10.87 19.77 -6.34
C THR A 246 -12.04 18.81 -6.11
N PRO A 247 -11.81 17.50 -6.10
CA PRO A 247 -12.87 16.55 -5.81
C PRO A 247 -13.55 16.86 -4.49
N LEU A 248 -14.87 16.84 -4.48
CA LEU A 248 -15.64 17.11 -3.27
C LEU A 248 -15.37 16.01 -2.23
N VAL A 249 -14.88 16.42 -1.05
CA VAL A 249 -14.79 15.56 0.13
C VAL A 249 -16.12 15.65 0.87
N THR A 250 -16.77 14.52 1.03
CA THR A 250 -18.06 14.39 1.70
C THR A 250 -17.92 13.68 3.04
N ASP A 251 -18.96 13.73 3.88
CA ASP A 251 -19.00 12.94 5.11
C ASP A 251 -18.84 11.44 4.83
N THR A 252 -19.29 10.97 3.65
CA THR A 252 -19.12 9.58 3.21
C THR A 252 -17.63 9.20 3.08
N ASN A 253 -16.75 10.11 2.63
CA ASN A 253 -15.31 9.87 2.57
C ASN A 253 -14.74 9.68 4.00
N LEU A 254 -15.12 10.55 4.93
CA LEU A 254 -14.66 10.47 6.32
C LEU A 254 -15.16 9.20 7.01
N ASP A 255 -16.43 8.87 6.81
CA ASP A 255 -17.03 7.65 7.35
C ASP A 255 -16.40 6.38 6.78
N LEU A 256 -16.07 6.37 5.49
CA LEU A 256 -15.40 5.24 4.85
C LEU A 256 -14.00 4.99 5.45
N SER A 257 -13.19 6.04 5.60
CA SER A 257 -11.86 5.92 6.23
C SER A 257 -11.98 5.41 7.67
N LYS A 258 -12.94 5.93 8.44
CA LYS A 258 -13.20 5.47 9.79
C LYS A 258 -13.63 4.00 9.83
N GLN A 259 -14.57 3.59 8.99
CA GLN A 259 -15.00 2.18 8.90
C GLN A 259 -13.87 1.25 8.50
N PHE A 260 -12.97 1.70 7.61
CA PHE A 260 -11.76 0.95 7.26
C PHE A 260 -10.92 0.68 8.50
N PHE A 261 -10.62 1.70 9.31
CA PHE A 261 -9.79 1.53 10.50
C PHE A 261 -10.52 0.75 11.61
N ASP A 262 -11.80 0.99 11.84
CA ASP A 262 -12.60 0.20 12.80
C ASP A 262 -12.56 -1.32 12.49
N GLN A 263 -12.55 -1.67 11.20
CA GLN A 263 -12.38 -3.06 10.77
C GLN A 263 -10.94 -3.56 11.02
N MET A 264 -9.93 -2.76 10.68
CA MET A 264 -8.53 -3.16 10.85
C MET A 264 -8.17 -3.31 12.32
N ASP A 265 -8.66 -2.41 13.18
CA ASP A 265 -8.41 -2.43 14.62
C ASP A 265 -8.97 -3.69 15.29
N LYS A 266 -10.17 -4.13 14.90
CA LYS A 266 -10.74 -5.41 15.37
C LYS A 266 -9.89 -6.61 14.98
N LEU A 267 -9.35 -6.61 13.77
CA LEU A 267 -8.50 -7.70 13.28
C LEU A 267 -7.09 -7.66 13.88
N GLY A 268 -6.59 -6.48 14.22
CA GLY A 268 -5.29 -6.27 14.85
C GLY A 268 -5.29 -6.35 16.38
N GLU A 269 -6.46 -6.51 17.01
CA GLU A 269 -6.61 -6.38 18.47
C GLU A 269 -5.71 -7.35 19.26
N SER A 270 -5.57 -8.58 18.82
CA SER A 270 -4.74 -9.59 19.51
C SER A 270 -3.27 -9.20 19.48
N LEU A 271 -2.75 -8.87 18.31
CA LEU A 271 -1.37 -8.42 18.12
C LEU A 271 -1.08 -7.13 18.90
N HIS A 272 -2.01 -6.17 18.88
CA HIS A 272 -1.90 -4.93 19.65
C HIS A 272 -1.83 -5.18 21.16
N LYS A 273 -2.73 -6.00 21.72
CA LYS A 273 -2.74 -6.34 23.15
C LYS A 273 -1.43 -7.00 23.59
N GLU A 274 -0.92 -7.94 22.80
CA GLU A 274 0.34 -8.60 23.10
C GLU A 274 1.50 -7.62 23.06
N PHE A 275 1.56 -6.74 22.03
CA PHE A 275 2.58 -5.69 21.92
C PHE A 275 2.55 -4.74 23.13
N MET A 276 1.36 -4.29 23.56
CA MET A 276 1.21 -3.40 24.71
C MET A 276 1.60 -4.04 26.03
N SER A 277 1.66 -5.37 26.11
CA SER A 277 2.05 -6.12 27.33
C SER A 277 3.55 -6.33 27.49
N ARG A 278 4.34 -6.07 26.45
CA ARG A 278 5.82 -6.09 26.47
C ARG A 278 6.38 -4.72 26.85
#